data_a5711996045dfb620715b78dfe34f026
#
_entry.id   a5711996045dfb620715b78dfe34f026
#
_cell.length_a   1.000
_cell.length_b   1.000
_cell.length_c   1.000
_cell.angle_alpha   90.00
_cell.angle_beta   90.00
_cell.angle_gamma   90.00
#
_symmetry.space_group_name_H-M   'P 1'
#
loop_
_entity.id
_entity.type
_entity.pdbx_description
1 polymer ?
#
loop_
_entity_poly.entity_id
_entity_poly.type
_entity_poly.pdbx_seq_one_letter_code
_entity_poly.pdbx_strand_id
1 'polypeptide(L)'
;MNMKKFASLLLALCMLLSMVVVANAEVAANEIKIGLICIGDENEGYTANHINGLRAACAELGIDASQVIYKYNTPETEAAYEAAIDLAEQGCDVIFANSFGHESYVFLAAEEYPEIEFCHATGTGASASGLENAHNFFAAIYEARYVAGVVAGMKLNEMIAEGKFTAEQAKIGYVGAFPFEEVKSGYTAFYLGARSVCPSATMEVKFTNSWGDLALEKEAAEALIANGCVLISQHADTTGAPTACEAAGVPCVGYNISMIPAAPNTALTSAAINWASYFKFALQNVLAGEKFASDWCQGYVDGAVYITELNEGLVAEGTAAKVAEIEEAIKNGTLHVFNTATFTVKGETVTTCTAYDTDGDYVPDFGEAIVDGYFAESVLRSAPYFGLDIDGITMVE
;
A
#
# COMPACT_ATOMS: atom_id res chain seq x y z
N MET A 1 -27.04 -54.89 -24.04
CA MET A 1 -26.57 -53.52 -23.84
C MET A 1 -25.45 -53.28 -24.85
N ASN A 2 -25.59 -52.33 -25.79
CA ASN A 2 -24.73 -52.19 -26.97
C ASN A 2 -23.32 -51.69 -26.53
N MET A 3 -22.28 -52.38 -26.98
CA MET A 3 -20.85 -52.06 -26.73
C MET A 3 -20.49 -50.57 -26.91
N LYS A 4 -21.17 -49.90 -27.87
CA LYS A 4 -21.01 -48.45 -28.10
C LYS A 4 -21.54 -47.59 -26.94
N LYS A 5 -22.60 -48.02 -26.23
CA LYS A 5 -23.11 -47.31 -25.04
C LYS A 5 -22.23 -47.55 -23.82
N PHE A 6 -21.56 -48.68 -23.70
CA PHE A 6 -20.61 -48.97 -22.63
C PHE A 6 -19.30 -48.16 -22.81
N ALA A 7 -18.81 -48.04 -24.07
CA ALA A 7 -17.63 -47.20 -24.36
C ALA A 7 -17.92 -45.71 -24.15
N SER A 8 -19.12 -45.21 -24.49
CA SER A 8 -19.51 -43.80 -24.20
C SER A 8 -19.68 -43.52 -22.72
N LEU A 9 -20.15 -44.51 -21.92
CA LEU A 9 -20.27 -44.36 -20.48
C LEU A 9 -18.90 -44.39 -19.77
N LEU A 10 -17.97 -45.21 -20.28
CA LEU A 10 -16.58 -45.24 -19.77
C LEU A 10 -15.83 -43.96 -20.11
N LEU A 11 -16.02 -43.39 -21.32
CA LEU A 11 -15.40 -42.12 -21.72
C LEU A 11 -15.96 -40.95 -20.92
N ALA A 12 -17.29 -40.93 -20.65
CA ALA A 12 -17.90 -39.92 -19.80
C ALA A 12 -17.46 -40.05 -18.31
N LEU A 13 -17.24 -41.27 -17.82
CA LEU A 13 -16.72 -41.52 -16.49
C LEU A 13 -15.24 -41.14 -16.37
N CYS A 14 -14.43 -41.36 -17.42
CA CYS A 14 -13.03 -40.90 -17.47
C CYS A 14 -12.92 -39.37 -17.59
N MET A 15 -13.86 -38.70 -18.29
CA MET A 15 -13.91 -37.23 -18.31
C MET A 15 -14.44 -36.61 -17.02
N LEU A 16 -15.25 -37.32 -16.25
CA LEU A 16 -15.70 -36.91 -14.92
C LEU A 16 -14.65 -37.14 -13.83
N LEU A 17 -13.67 -38.03 -14.05
CA LEU A 17 -12.55 -38.25 -13.15
C LEU A 17 -11.34 -37.35 -13.43
N SER A 18 -11.36 -36.54 -14.49
CA SER A 18 -10.27 -35.59 -14.80
C SER A 18 -10.54 -34.15 -14.33
N MET A 19 -11.62 -33.90 -13.60
CA MET A 19 -11.69 -32.74 -12.72
C MET A 19 -11.21 -33.13 -11.32
N VAL A 20 -9.98 -33.57 -11.20
CA VAL A 20 -9.25 -33.49 -9.94
C VAL A 20 -8.99 -31.98 -9.77
N VAL A 21 -9.82 -31.31 -9.01
CA VAL A 21 -9.39 -30.10 -8.31
C VAL A 21 -8.20 -30.58 -7.48
N VAL A 22 -7.00 -30.25 -7.90
CA VAL A 22 -5.81 -30.41 -7.08
C VAL A 22 -5.98 -29.38 -5.98
N ALA A 23 -6.68 -29.74 -4.92
CA ALA A 23 -6.53 -29.05 -3.66
C ALA A 23 -5.07 -29.24 -3.27
N ASN A 24 -4.36 -28.17 -2.98
CA ASN A 24 -3.04 -28.26 -2.40
C ASN A 24 -3.16 -29.10 -1.12
N ALA A 25 -2.14 -29.89 -0.79
CA ALA A 25 -2.18 -30.66 0.43
C ALA A 25 -2.13 -29.73 1.65
N GLU A 26 -2.88 -30.03 2.71
CA GLU A 26 -2.73 -29.35 4.01
C GLU A 26 -1.26 -29.41 4.44
N VAL A 27 -0.70 -28.29 4.88
CA VAL A 27 0.67 -28.19 5.39
C VAL A 27 0.61 -27.88 6.89
N ALA A 28 1.35 -28.62 7.69
CA ALA A 28 1.38 -28.37 9.14
C ALA A 28 2.18 -27.09 9.45
N ALA A 29 1.75 -26.33 10.46
CA ALA A 29 2.41 -25.06 10.83
C ALA A 29 3.91 -25.21 11.17
N ASN A 30 4.34 -26.39 11.63
CA ASN A 30 5.75 -26.69 11.90
C ASN A 30 6.53 -27.23 10.69
N GLU A 31 5.90 -27.36 9.53
CA GLU A 31 6.51 -27.89 8.30
C GLU A 31 6.55 -26.87 7.16
N ILE A 32 5.62 -25.86 7.19
CA ILE A 32 5.57 -24.80 6.15
C ILE A 32 6.90 -24.07 6.01
N LYS A 33 7.29 -23.79 4.77
CA LYS A 33 8.41 -22.91 4.46
C LYS A 33 7.93 -21.69 3.70
N ILE A 34 8.42 -20.53 4.09
CA ILE A 34 7.95 -19.23 3.61
C ILE A 34 9.14 -18.46 3.03
N GLY A 35 9.00 -17.94 1.83
CA GLY A 35 9.94 -17.02 1.22
C GLY A 35 9.45 -15.57 1.28
N LEU A 36 10.34 -14.61 1.53
CA LEU A 36 10.04 -13.18 1.37
C LEU A 36 11.18 -12.49 0.60
N ILE A 37 10.85 -12.00 -0.59
CA ILE A 37 11.73 -11.20 -1.45
C ILE A 37 11.51 -9.73 -1.13
N CYS A 38 12.56 -9.04 -0.71
CA CYS A 38 12.55 -7.66 -0.24
C CYS A 38 13.40 -6.76 -1.13
N ILE A 39 12.86 -5.58 -1.49
CA ILE A 39 13.60 -4.53 -2.22
C ILE A 39 14.74 -3.95 -1.36
N GLY A 40 14.52 -3.82 -0.06
CA GLY A 40 15.45 -3.31 0.92
C GLY A 40 15.76 -4.33 2.02
N ASP A 41 16.03 -3.81 3.20
CA ASP A 41 16.27 -4.59 4.41
C ASP A 41 15.55 -3.98 5.64
N GLU A 42 15.89 -4.43 6.85
CA GLU A 42 15.25 -3.98 8.10
C GLU A 42 15.52 -2.50 8.44
N ASN A 43 16.41 -1.81 7.72
CA ASN A 43 16.74 -0.39 7.95
C ASN A 43 15.87 0.54 7.11
N GLU A 44 15.14 0.02 6.13
CA GLU A 44 14.22 0.76 5.29
C GLU A 44 12.78 0.50 5.77
N GLY A 45 11.97 1.57 5.91
CA GLY A 45 10.70 1.54 6.62
C GLY A 45 9.64 0.63 6.00
N TYR A 46 9.52 0.61 4.68
CA TYR A 46 8.57 -0.24 3.96
C TYR A 46 8.90 -1.73 4.13
N THR A 47 10.15 -2.11 3.87
CA THR A 47 10.62 -3.48 4.03
C THR A 47 10.55 -3.94 5.49
N ALA A 48 10.96 -3.09 6.43
CA ALA A 48 10.84 -3.37 7.86
C ALA A 48 9.39 -3.65 8.27
N ASN A 49 8.44 -2.89 7.75
CA ASN A 49 7.00 -3.09 8.03
C ASN A 49 6.50 -4.43 7.48
N HIS A 50 6.91 -4.85 6.27
CA HIS A 50 6.59 -6.18 5.73
C HIS A 50 7.17 -7.30 6.58
N ILE A 51 8.44 -7.21 6.96
CA ILE A 51 9.12 -8.19 7.80
C ILE A 51 8.41 -8.33 9.16
N ASN A 52 8.07 -7.21 9.79
CA ASN A 52 7.37 -7.20 11.08
C ASN A 52 5.95 -7.78 10.95
N GLY A 53 5.24 -7.47 9.86
CA GLY A 53 3.93 -8.04 9.58
C GLY A 53 3.98 -9.56 9.39
N LEU A 54 4.93 -10.07 8.62
CA LEU A 54 5.12 -11.51 8.43
C LEU A 54 5.49 -12.20 9.74
N ARG A 55 6.41 -11.63 10.53
CA ARG A 55 6.77 -12.16 11.86
C ARG A 55 5.57 -12.21 12.81
N ALA A 56 4.74 -11.18 12.80
CA ALA A 56 3.52 -11.15 13.62
C ALA A 56 2.52 -12.22 13.19
N ALA A 57 2.28 -12.38 11.89
CA ALA A 57 1.39 -13.42 11.36
C ALA A 57 1.90 -14.84 11.69
N CYS A 58 3.20 -15.09 11.51
CA CYS A 58 3.83 -16.36 11.87
C CYS A 58 3.67 -16.66 13.37
N ALA A 59 3.91 -15.68 14.24
CA ALA A 59 3.75 -15.86 15.69
C ALA A 59 2.32 -16.21 16.09
N GLU A 60 1.31 -15.55 15.48
CA GLU A 60 -0.10 -15.85 15.72
C GLU A 60 -0.51 -17.27 15.26
N LEU A 61 0.11 -17.76 14.18
CA LEU A 61 -0.19 -19.06 13.59
C LEU A 61 0.69 -20.19 14.16
N GLY A 62 1.61 -19.88 15.08
CA GLY A 62 2.52 -20.86 15.67
C GLY A 62 3.59 -21.36 14.71
N ILE A 63 3.95 -20.57 13.70
CA ILE A 63 5.02 -20.85 12.74
C ILE A 63 6.34 -20.30 13.31
N ASP A 64 7.38 -21.14 13.33
CA ASP A 64 8.68 -20.75 13.86
C ASP A 64 9.41 -19.81 12.90
N ALA A 65 10.11 -18.81 13.42
CA ALA A 65 10.83 -17.84 12.61
C ALA A 65 11.91 -18.45 11.70
N SER A 66 12.44 -19.63 12.05
CA SER A 66 13.42 -20.35 11.22
C SER A 66 12.83 -20.94 9.93
N GLN A 67 11.49 -20.94 9.79
CA GLN A 67 10.79 -21.41 8.61
C GLN A 67 10.65 -20.31 7.54
N VAL A 68 11.09 -19.08 7.85
CA VAL A 68 11.04 -17.93 6.93
C VAL A 68 12.44 -17.67 6.35
N ILE A 69 12.52 -17.66 5.01
CA ILE A 69 13.74 -17.37 4.27
C ILE A 69 13.61 -15.99 3.61
N TYR A 70 14.51 -15.07 3.93
CA TYR A 70 14.51 -13.71 3.40
C TYR A 70 15.52 -13.55 2.27
N LYS A 71 15.13 -12.83 1.21
CA LYS A 71 15.99 -12.33 0.15
C LYS A 71 16.01 -10.80 0.22
N TYR A 72 17.00 -10.26 0.90
CA TYR A 72 17.16 -8.82 1.11
C TYR A 72 17.82 -8.12 -0.07
N ASN A 73 17.51 -6.81 -0.23
CA ASN A 73 18.13 -5.95 -1.23
C ASN A 73 18.08 -6.55 -2.65
N THR A 74 16.95 -7.18 -2.98
CA THR A 74 16.70 -7.76 -4.30
C THR A 74 16.20 -6.66 -5.23
N PRO A 75 16.97 -6.26 -6.27
CA PRO A 75 16.54 -5.21 -7.17
C PRO A 75 15.38 -5.66 -8.06
N GLU A 76 14.64 -4.68 -8.60
CA GLU A 76 13.51 -4.88 -9.53
C GLU A 76 13.98 -5.27 -10.94
N THR A 77 14.70 -6.37 -11.03
CA THR A 77 15.33 -6.92 -12.24
C THR A 77 15.19 -8.44 -12.24
N GLU A 78 15.83 -9.12 -13.21
CA GLU A 78 15.93 -10.59 -13.27
C GLU A 78 16.39 -11.23 -11.94
N ALA A 79 17.08 -10.48 -11.08
CA ALA A 79 17.44 -10.96 -9.74
C ALA A 79 16.23 -11.33 -8.87
N ALA A 80 15.07 -10.73 -9.12
CA ALA A 80 13.83 -11.10 -8.43
C ALA A 80 13.33 -12.49 -8.88
N TYR A 81 13.44 -12.80 -10.18
CA TYR A 81 13.16 -14.15 -10.68
C TYR A 81 14.13 -15.18 -10.10
N GLU A 82 15.44 -14.90 -10.15
CA GLU A 82 16.46 -15.79 -9.56
C GLU A 82 16.21 -16.04 -8.06
N ALA A 83 15.81 -15.02 -7.32
CA ALA A 83 15.45 -15.14 -5.92
C ALA A 83 14.19 -16.01 -5.70
N ALA A 84 13.18 -15.86 -6.55
CA ALA A 84 11.95 -16.67 -6.50
C ALA A 84 12.24 -18.15 -6.81
N ILE A 85 13.03 -18.44 -7.85
CA ILE A 85 13.47 -19.81 -8.18
C ILE A 85 14.28 -20.44 -7.03
N ASP A 86 15.24 -19.69 -6.46
CA ASP A 86 16.04 -20.22 -5.35
C ASP A 86 15.18 -20.53 -4.11
N LEU A 87 14.16 -19.73 -3.81
CA LEU A 87 13.19 -20.01 -2.74
C LEU A 87 12.33 -21.24 -3.06
N ALA A 88 11.88 -21.38 -4.30
CA ALA A 88 11.12 -22.54 -4.76
C ALA A 88 11.95 -23.83 -4.66
N GLU A 89 13.19 -23.81 -5.11
CA GLU A 89 14.13 -24.94 -4.99
C GLU A 89 14.48 -25.30 -3.54
N GLN A 90 14.44 -24.34 -2.61
CA GLN A 90 14.55 -24.58 -1.19
C GLN A 90 13.28 -25.19 -0.57
N GLY A 91 12.22 -25.34 -1.36
CA GLY A 91 10.95 -25.98 -0.98
C GLY A 91 10.05 -25.06 -0.16
N CYS A 92 9.99 -23.76 -0.50
CA CYS A 92 8.97 -22.88 0.04
C CYS A 92 7.59 -23.26 -0.49
N ASP A 93 6.57 -23.23 0.39
CA ASP A 93 5.17 -23.48 0.04
C ASP A 93 4.49 -22.19 -0.43
N VAL A 94 5.00 -21.05 0.01
CA VAL A 94 4.55 -19.71 -0.39
C VAL A 94 5.72 -18.74 -0.46
N ILE A 95 5.70 -17.90 -1.49
CA ILE A 95 6.73 -16.88 -1.73
C ILE A 95 6.04 -15.52 -1.85
N PHE A 96 6.44 -14.59 -0.99
CA PHE A 96 6.00 -13.19 -1.02
C PHE A 96 7.07 -12.32 -1.65
N ALA A 97 6.65 -11.28 -2.38
CA ALA A 97 7.52 -10.22 -2.89
C ALA A 97 6.91 -8.85 -2.63
N ASN A 98 7.74 -7.89 -2.19
CA ASN A 98 7.22 -6.64 -1.65
C ASN A 98 7.36 -5.41 -2.56
N SER A 99 8.02 -5.49 -3.72
CA SER A 99 8.26 -4.30 -4.54
C SER A 99 7.57 -4.33 -5.88
N PHE A 100 7.12 -3.19 -6.35
CA PHE A 100 6.33 -3.01 -7.56
C PHE A 100 6.93 -3.70 -8.79
N GLY A 101 8.20 -3.47 -9.06
CA GLY A 101 8.89 -4.07 -10.22
C GLY A 101 9.28 -5.55 -10.08
N HIS A 102 8.99 -6.20 -8.96
CA HIS A 102 9.19 -7.65 -8.81
C HIS A 102 8.10 -8.48 -9.51
N GLU A 103 6.90 -7.92 -9.78
CA GLU A 103 5.72 -8.68 -10.19
C GLU A 103 5.98 -9.61 -11.38
N SER A 104 6.41 -9.06 -12.51
CA SER A 104 6.58 -9.84 -13.74
C SER A 104 7.60 -10.98 -13.57
N TYR A 105 8.65 -10.76 -12.79
CA TYR A 105 9.69 -11.73 -12.50
C TYR A 105 9.19 -12.85 -11.59
N VAL A 106 8.44 -12.49 -10.55
CA VAL A 106 7.89 -13.47 -9.60
C VAL A 106 6.80 -14.33 -10.26
N PHE A 107 6.02 -13.75 -11.17
CA PHE A 107 4.99 -14.49 -11.90
C PHE A 107 5.58 -15.41 -12.99
N LEU A 108 6.75 -15.12 -13.54
CA LEU A 108 7.48 -16.09 -14.36
C LEU A 108 7.85 -17.34 -13.55
N ALA A 109 8.29 -17.18 -12.30
CA ALA A 109 8.53 -18.31 -11.42
C ALA A 109 7.23 -19.06 -11.05
N ALA A 110 6.09 -18.35 -10.89
CA ALA A 110 4.80 -18.97 -10.63
C ALA A 110 4.33 -19.90 -11.77
N GLU A 111 4.66 -19.58 -13.02
CA GLU A 111 4.39 -20.47 -14.17
C GLU A 111 5.15 -21.80 -14.09
N GLU A 112 6.37 -21.78 -13.52
CA GLU A 112 7.24 -22.95 -13.44
C GLU A 112 6.94 -23.83 -12.22
N TYR A 113 6.37 -23.24 -11.15
CA TYR A 113 6.10 -23.90 -9.87
C TYR A 113 4.62 -23.76 -9.50
N PRO A 114 3.69 -24.41 -10.22
CA PRO A 114 2.25 -24.25 -10.01
C PRO A 114 1.73 -24.76 -8.66
N GLU A 115 2.54 -25.50 -7.91
CA GLU A 115 2.24 -26.00 -6.55
C GLU A 115 2.60 -25.01 -5.44
N ILE A 116 3.33 -23.92 -5.74
CA ILE A 116 3.74 -22.89 -4.80
C ILE A 116 2.87 -21.66 -5.00
N GLU A 117 2.41 -21.04 -3.92
CA GLU A 117 1.67 -19.78 -3.99
C GLU A 117 2.62 -18.57 -4.05
N PHE A 118 2.45 -17.71 -5.03
CA PHE A 118 3.24 -16.49 -5.22
C PHE A 118 2.39 -15.25 -4.98
N CYS A 119 2.76 -14.48 -3.97
CA CYS A 119 2.01 -13.33 -3.52
C CYS A 119 2.83 -12.04 -3.70
N HIS A 120 2.34 -11.12 -4.50
CA HIS A 120 3.06 -9.89 -4.84
C HIS A 120 2.33 -8.65 -4.32
N ALA A 121 3.00 -7.83 -3.52
CA ALA A 121 2.48 -6.53 -3.06
C ALA A 121 2.56 -5.50 -4.18
N THR A 122 1.55 -4.59 -4.23
CA THR A 122 1.49 -3.46 -5.17
C THR A 122 1.24 -3.82 -6.65
N GLY A 123 1.19 -5.10 -6.99
CA GLY A 123 1.01 -5.55 -8.35
C GLY A 123 -0.42 -5.42 -8.89
N THR A 124 -0.56 -5.61 -10.18
CA THR A 124 -1.83 -5.43 -10.90
C THR A 124 -2.18 -6.58 -11.84
N GLY A 125 -1.24 -7.51 -12.05
CA GLY A 125 -1.31 -8.50 -13.11
C GLY A 125 -1.91 -9.85 -12.71
N ALA A 126 -2.04 -10.19 -11.43
CA ALA A 126 -2.45 -11.53 -11.00
C ALA A 126 -3.78 -11.99 -11.61
N SER A 127 -4.82 -11.17 -11.53
CA SER A 127 -6.15 -11.51 -12.09
C SER A 127 -6.15 -11.70 -13.62
N ALA A 128 -5.24 -11.05 -14.34
CA ALA A 128 -5.11 -11.14 -15.79
C ALA A 128 -4.11 -12.22 -16.25
N SER A 129 -3.24 -12.70 -15.36
CA SER A 129 -2.18 -13.67 -15.67
C SER A 129 -2.71 -15.04 -16.11
N GLY A 130 -3.89 -15.41 -15.61
CA GLY A 130 -4.44 -16.76 -15.78
C GLY A 130 -3.79 -17.83 -14.89
N LEU A 131 -2.88 -17.43 -14.00
CA LEU A 131 -2.23 -18.31 -13.03
C LEU A 131 -3.12 -18.45 -11.78
N GLU A 132 -3.35 -19.69 -11.33
CA GLU A 132 -4.14 -19.95 -10.13
C GLU A 132 -3.38 -19.74 -8.82
N ASN A 133 -2.06 -19.65 -8.89
CA ASN A 133 -1.10 -19.53 -7.79
C ASN A 133 -0.41 -18.15 -7.76
N ALA A 134 -0.90 -17.18 -8.51
CA ALA A 134 -0.41 -15.80 -8.52
C ALA A 134 -1.42 -14.87 -7.87
N HIS A 135 -0.96 -14.07 -6.90
CA HIS A 135 -1.81 -13.20 -6.10
C HIS A 135 -1.22 -11.80 -5.98
N ASN A 136 -2.07 -10.79 -6.13
CA ASN A 136 -1.73 -9.42 -5.75
C ASN A 136 -2.35 -9.06 -4.40
N PHE A 137 -1.70 -8.19 -3.66
CA PHE A 137 -2.23 -7.65 -2.43
C PHE A 137 -1.76 -6.23 -2.17
N PHE A 138 -2.67 -5.42 -1.69
CA PHE A 138 -2.39 -4.10 -1.13
C PHE A 138 -3.51 -3.70 -0.19
N ALA A 139 -3.24 -2.84 0.79
CA ALA A 139 -4.28 -2.36 1.67
C ALA A 139 -4.78 -0.97 1.22
N ALA A 140 -5.97 -0.59 1.68
CA ALA A 140 -6.57 0.72 1.42
C ALA A 140 -5.83 1.84 2.20
N ILE A 141 -4.54 1.99 1.94
CA ILE A 141 -3.65 2.93 2.66
C ILE A 141 -4.11 4.38 2.52
N TYR A 142 -4.81 4.73 1.45
CA TYR A 142 -5.40 6.05 1.27
C TYR A 142 -6.32 6.46 2.43
N GLU A 143 -6.97 5.50 3.11
CA GLU A 143 -7.76 5.78 4.31
C GLU A 143 -6.88 6.29 5.46
N ALA A 144 -5.76 5.60 5.78
CA ALA A 144 -4.82 6.04 6.80
C ALA A 144 -4.09 7.32 6.40
N ARG A 145 -3.80 7.50 5.11
CA ARG A 145 -3.27 8.77 4.57
C ARG A 145 -4.22 9.93 4.83
N TYR A 146 -5.52 9.74 4.63
CA TYR A 146 -6.52 10.76 4.91
C TYR A 146 -6.55 11.12 6.40
N VAL A 147 -6.58 10.12 7.30
CA VAL A 147 -6.54 10.33 8.75
C VAL A 147 -5.27 11.06 9.18
N ALA A 148 -4.11 10.65 8.66
CA ALA A 148 -2.84 11.34 8.91
C ALA A 148 -2.83 12.77 8.36
N GLY A 149 -3.52 13.00 7.24
CA GLY A 149 -3.77 14.34 6.70
C GLY A 149 -4.61 15.21 7.65
N VAL A 150 -5.62 14.65 8.31
CA VAL A 150 -6.40 15.37 9.35
C VAL A 150 -5.50 15.80 10.49
N VAL A 151 -4.56 14.96 10.97
CA VAL A 151 -3.57 15.33 11.99
C VAL A 151 -2.73 16.52 11.51
N ALA A 152 -2.24 16.49 10.27
CA ALA A 152 -1.50 17.58 9.65
C ALA A 152 -2.31 18.87 9.58
N GLY A 153 -3.55 18.80 9.12
CA GLY A 153 -4.44 19.97 9.01
C GLY A 153 -4.78 20.61 10.36
N MET A 154 -4.97 19.81 11.40
CA MET A 154 -5.15 20.33 12.77
C MET A 154 -3.88 21.06 13.26
N LYS A 155 -2.70 20.51 12.97
CA LYS A 155 -1.43 21.16 13.31
C LYS A 155 -1.23 22.47 12.55
N LEU A 156 -1.59 22.54 11.27
CA LEU A 156 -1.57 23.78 10.48
C LEU A 156 -2.47 24.84 11.13
N ASN A 157 -3.69 24.50 11.54
CA ASN A 157 -4.62 25.42 12.21
C ASN A 157 -4.06 25.93 13.55
N GLU A 158 -3.45 25.07 14.35
CA GLU A 158 -2.77 25.49 15.58
C GLU A 158 -1.67 26.51 15.28
N MET A 159 -0.81 26.23 14.31
CA MET A 159 0.29 27.13 13.91
C MET A 159 -0.21 28.47 13.35
N ILE A 160 -1.32 28.48 12.61
CA ILE A 160 -1.99 29.71 12.16
C ILE A 160 -2.52 30.51 13.36
N ALA A 161 -3.19 29.85 14.32
CA ALA A 161 -3.72 30.49 15.52
C ALA A 161 -2.62 31.07 16.41
N GLU A 162 -1.46 30.45 16.44
CA GLU A 162 -0.24 30.94 17.13
C GLU A 162 0.46 32.08 16.37
N GLY A 163 0.03 32.42 15.16
CA GLY A 163 0.61 33.48 14.34
C GLY A 163 1.96 33.13 13.71
N LYS A 164 2.29 31.84 13.59
CA LYS A 164 3.54 31.39 12.94
C LYS A 164 3.57 31.70 11.44
N PHE A 165 2.40 31.65 10.80
CA PHE A 165 2.15 32.02 9.40
C PHE A 165 0.67 32.31 9.19
N THR A 166 0.30 32.90 8.03
CA THR A 166 -1.11 33.19 7.68
C THR A 166 -1.76 31.97 7.03
N ALA A 167 -3.11 31.95 6.98
CA ALA A 167 -3.85 30.87 6.34
C ALA A 167 -3.42 30.64 4.88
N GLU A 168 -3.11 31.70 4.14
CA GLU A 168 -2.63 31.62 2.74
C GLU A 168 -1.23 31.00 2.61
N GLN A 169 -0.49 30.92 3.70
CA GLN A 169 0.84 30.32 3.75
C GLN A 169 0.82 28.85 4.25
N ALA A 170 -0.36 28.28 4.50
CA ALA A 170 -0.53 26.90 4.93
C ALA A 170 -0.21 25.91 3.79
N LYS A 171 1.06 25.80 3.45
CA LYS A 171 1.58 24.98 2.36
C LYS A 171 2.25 23.73 2.89
N ILE A 172 1.76 22.57 2.44
CA ILE A 172 2.29 21.24 2.76
C ILE A 172 3.32 20.86 1.68
N GLY A 173 4.46 20.32 2.07
CA GLY A 173 5.39 19.64 1.17
C GLY A 173 5.17 18.12 1.24
N TYR A 174 5.25 17.45 0.10
CA TYR A 174 5.14 16.00 0.04
C TYR A 174 6.30 15.40 -0.76
N VAL A 175 7.07 14.52 -0.12
CA VAL A 175 8.19 13.82 -0.75
C VAL A 175 7.66 12.52 -1.35
N GLY A 176 7.46 12.51 -2.66
CA GLY A 176 7.01 11.34 -3.41
C GLY A 176 8.17 10.48 -3.91
N ALA A 177 7.96 9.18 -4.12
CA ALA A 177 8.93 8.31 -4.74
C ALA A 177 8.86 8.45 -6.28
N PHE A 178 7.78 8.01 -6.89
CA PHE A 178 7.53 8.07 -8.33
C PHE A 178 6.17 8.68 -8.63
N PRO A 179 5.92 9.22 -9.84
CA PRO A 179 4.62 9.77 -10.24
C PRO A 179 3.60 8.68 -10.62
N PHE A 180 3.58 7.54 -9.89
CA PHE A 180 2.63 6.46 -10.10
C PHE A 180 1.30 6.72 -9.40
N GLU A 181 0.23 6.07 -9.87
CA GLU A 181 -1.12 6.21 -9.30
C GLU A 181 -1.17 5.88 -7.81
N GLU A 182 -0.44 4.88 -7.35
CA GLU A 182 -0.35 4.51 -5.93
C GLU A 182 0.17 5.67 -5.07
N VAL A 183 1.22 6.36 -5.55
CA VAL A 183 1.79 7.54 -4.87
C VAL A 183 0.83 8.72 -4.96
N LYS A 184 0.16 8.90 -6.12
CA LYS A 184 -0.83 9.95 -6.35
C LYS A 184 -2.05 9.78 -5.45
N SER A 185 -2.59 8.58 -5.34
CA SER A 185 -3.64 8.22 -4.39
C SER A 185 -3.25 8.63 -2.96
N GLY A 186 -2.03 8.26 -2.55
CA GLY A 186 -1.51 8.55 -1.21
C GLY A 186 -1.44 10.03 -0.87
N TYR A 187 -0.77 10.84 -1.72
CA TYR A 187 -0.65 12.28 -1.42
C TYR A 187 -1.98 13.03 -1.58
N THR A 188 -2.84 12.59 -2.50
CA THR A 188 -4.16 13.19 -2.67
C THR A 188 -5.05 12.92 -1.46
N ALA A 189 -5.09 11.69 -0.97
CA ALA A 189 -5.83 11.33 0.26
C ALA A 189 -5.35 12.15 1.47
N PHE A 190 -4.03 12.26 1.65
CA PHE A 190 -3.43 13.07 2.70
C PHE A 190 -3.82 14.55 2.59
N TYR A 191 -3.76 15.11 1.41
CA TYR A 191 -4.16 16.49 1.14
C TYR A 191 -5.64 16.74 1.44
N LEU A 192 -6.52 15.85 1.00
CA LEU A 192 -7.97 15.96 1.25
C LEU A 192 -8.27 15.86 2.76
N GLY A 193 -7.56 14.99 3.48
CA GLY A 193 -7.63 14.91 4.93
C GLY A 193 -7.23 16.22 5.60
N ALA A 194 -6.10 16.81 5.20
CA ALA A 194 -5.64 18.09 5.73
C ALA A 194 -6.63 19.23 5.44
N ARG A 195 -7.15 19.30 4.21
CA ARG A 195 -8.15 20.30 3.81
C ARG A 195 -9.50 20.16 4.50
N SER A 196 -9.87 18.97 4.91
CA SER A 196 -11.14 18.75 5.62
C SER A 196 -11.23 19.55 6.91
N VAL A 197 -10.10 19.87 7.53
CA VAL A 197 -10.00 20.66 8.77
C VAL A 197 -9.28 21.99 8.58
N CYS A 198 -8.38 22.12 7.60
CA CYS A 198 -7.68 23.37 7.24
C CYS A 198 -7.94 23.71 5.75
N PRO A 199 -9.08 24.34 5.41
CA PRO A 199 -9.51 24.54 4.01
C PRO A 199 -8.54 25.38 3.17
N SER A 200 -7.69 26.20 3.81
CA SER A 200 -6.67 27.02 3.12
C SER A 200 -5.42 26.23 2.73
N ALA A 201 -5.26 24.99 3.18
CA ALA A 201 -4.08 24.21 2.88
C ALA A 201 -3.90 24.00 1.35
N THR A 202 -2.66 24.16 0.90
CA THR A 202 -2.17 23.80 -0.44
C THR A 202 -1.04 22.79 -0.32
N MET A 203 -0.68 22.13 -1.41
CA MET A 203 0.39 21.12 -1.39
C MET A 203 1.34 21.29 -2.58
N GLU A 204 2.64 21.12 -2.31
CA GLU A 204 3.67 20.91 -3.32
C GLU A 204 4.23 19.48 -3.19
N VAL A 205 4.34 18.78 -4.31
CA VAL A 205 4.90 17.41 -4.38
C VAL A 205 6.20 17.44 -5.14
N LYS A 206 7.24 16.84 -4.55
CA LYS A 206 8.55 16.66 -5.19
C LYS A 206 8.90 15.17 -5.20
N PHE A 207 9.22 14.64 -6.39
CA PHE A 207 9.59 13.23 -6.57
C PHE A 207 11.10 13.02 -6.48
N THR A 208 11.50 11.94 -5.82
CA THR A 208 12.90 11.50 -5.73
C THR A 208 13.29 10.59 -6.90
N ASN A 209 12.33 9.98 -7.58
CA ASN A 209 12.49 8.90 -8.55
C ASN A 209 13.24 7.69 -7.94
N SER A 210 13.01 7.44 -6.67
CA SER A 210 13.52 6.29 -5.91
C SER A 210 12.51 5.92 -4.82
N TRP A 211 12.34 4.62 -4.54
CA TRP A 211 11.53 4.18 -3.40
C TRP A 211 12.20 4.50 -2.08
N GLY A 212 13.51 4.25 -1.95
CA GLY A 212 14.23 4.41 -0.70
C GLY A 212 15.65 4.93 -0.92
N ASP A 213 15.83 6.27 -1.00
CA ASP A 213 17.14 6.94 -1.00
C ASP A 213 17.15 8.04 0.05
N LEU A 214 17.82 7.79 1.16
CA LEU A 214 17.88 8.68 2.32
C LEU A 214 18.40 10.07 1.95
N ALA A 215 19.37 10.19 1.04
CA ALA A 215 19.94 11.46 0.64
C ALA A 215 18.97 12.25 -0.25
N LEU A 216 18.39 11.62 -1.25
CA LEU A 216 17.42 12.24 -2.16
C LEU A 216 16.15 12.68 -1.42
N GLU A 217 15.65 11.85 -0.50
CA GLU A 217 14.50 12.20 0.34
C GLU A 217 14.75 13.40 1.23
N LYS A 218 15.94 13.42 1.86
CA LYS A 218 16.37 14.56 2.67
C LYS A 218 16.48 15.85 1.85
N GLU A 219 17.13 15.78 0.69
CA GLU A 219 17.27 16.93 -0.22
C GLU A 219 15.90 17.43 -0.72
N ALA A 220 14.98 16.51 -1.05
CA ALA A 220 13.63 16.87 -1.47
C ALA A 220 12.86 17.60 -0.36
N ALA A 221 12.93 17.11 0.89
CA ALA A 221 12.30 17.75 2.03
C ALA A 221 12.91 19.12 2.33
N GLU A 222 14.25 19.24 2.31
CA GLU A 222 14.95 20.52 2.47
C GLU A 222 14.55 21.53 1.39
N ALA A 223 14.42 21.10 0.13
CA ALA A 223 13.97 21.95 -0.96
C ALA A 223 12.51 22.42 -0.77
N LEU A 224 11.60 21.56 -0.35
CA LEU A 224 10.20 21.90 -0.05
C LEU A 224 10.12 22.90 1.12
N ILE A 225 10.90 22.69 2.17
CA ILE A 225 10.98 23.63 3.32
C ILE A 225 11.51 24.99 2.85
N ALA A 226 12.58 25.01 2.06
CA ALA A 226 13.14 26.25 1.49
C ALA A 226 12.15 26.97 0.57
N ASN A 227 11.24 26.23 -0.07
CA ASN A 227 10.17 26.77 -0.91
C ASN A 227 8.94 27.25 -0.09
N GLY A 228 9.04 27.23 1.25
CA GLY A 228 8.06 27.75 2.18
C GLY A 228 6.98 26.74 2.59
N CYS A 229 7.21 25.44 2.41
CA CYS A 229 6.35 24.43 3.02
C CYS A 229 6.55 24.42 4.52
N VAL A 230 5.45 24.47 5.27
CA VAL A 230 5.44 24.62 6.75
C VAL A 230 5.14 23.32 7.48
N LEU A 231 4.84 22.26 6.74
CA LEU A 231 4.66 20.89 7.19
C LEU A 231 5.05 19.96 6.05
N ILE A 232 5.74 18.85 6.34
CA ILE A 232 6.18 17.87 5.35
C ILE A 232 5.48 16.53 5.58
N SER A 233 5.13 15.85 4.50
CA SER A 233 4.80 14.41 4.53
C SER A 233 5.57 13.68 3.43
N GLN A 234 5.50 12.35 3.43
CA GLN A 234 6.26 11.52 2.52
C GLN A 234 5.49 10.30 2.04
N HIS A 235 5.90 9.80 0.89
CA HIS A 235 5.59 8.46 0.39
C HIS A 235 6.86 7.62 0.22
N ALA A 236 7.99 8.28 0.00
CA ALA A 236 9.30 7.63 0.00
C ALA A 236 9.62 6.99 1.37
N ASP A 237 10.43 5.95 1.40
CA ASP A 237 10.39 4.90 2.43
C ASP A 237 11.41 5.05 3.56
N THR A 238 12.32 6.05 3.46
CA THR A 238 13.39 6.20 4.46
C THR A 238 13.09 7.26 5.52
N THR A 239 14.01 7.44 6.45
CA THR A 239 13.99 8.51 7.44
C THR A 239 14.59 9.84 6.94
N GLY A 240 14.87 9.97 5.65
CA GLY A 240 15.51 11.16 5.06
C GLY A 240 14.68 12.42 5.25
N ALA A 241 13.42 12.41 4.87
CA ALA A 241 12.51 13.54 5.00
C ALA A 241 12.24 13.90 6.49
N PRO A 242 11.90 12.96 7.41
CA PRO A 242 11.78 13.25 8.83
C PRO A 242 13.05 13.85 9.44
N THR A 243 14.23 13.35 9.05
CA THR A 243 15.52 13.89 9.55
C THR A 243 15.74 15.34 9.12
N ALA A 244 15.37 15.70 7.88
CA ALA A 244 15.40 17.08 7.40
C ALA A 244 14.45 17.98 8.22
N CYS A 245 13.24 17.48 8.50
CA CYS A 245 12.23 18.17 9.29
C CYS A 245 12.69 18.40 10.73
N GLU A 246 13.30 17.39 11.36
CA GLU A 246 13.87 17.51 12.69
C GLU A 246 14.96 18.59 12.76
N ALA A 247 15.86 18.61 11.78
CA ALA A 247 16.92 19.61 11.69
C ALA A 247 16.38 21.03 11.47
N ALA A 248 15.28 21.18 10.75
CA ALA A 248 14.66 22.47 10.44
C ALA A 248 13.62 22.92 11.46
N GLY A 249 13.19 22.06 12.39
CA GLY A 249 12.10 22.33 13.33
C GLY A 249 10.73 22.44 12.64
N VAL A 250 10.54 21.76 11.52
CA VAL A 250 9.29 21.74 10.73
C VAL A 250 8.52 20.46 11.06
N PRO A 251 7.23 20.52 11.44
CA PRO A 251 6.46 19.32 11.73
C PRO A 251 6.36 18.40 10.49
N CYS A 252 6.35 17.10 10.74
CA CYS A 252 6.20 16.11 9.67
C CYS A 252 5.23 14.98 10.03
N VAL A 253 4.71 14.32 8.98
CA VAL A 253 3.91 13.11 9.05
C VAL A 253 4.59 12.05 8.20
N GLY A 254 4.92 10.92 8.82
CA GLY A 254 5.67 9.86 8.19
C GLY A 254 4.84 8.80 7.47
N TYR A 255 5.51 7.73 7.08
CA TYR A 255 4.94 6.60 6.37
C TYR A 255 5.57 5.27 6.81
N ASN A 256 4.86 4.17 6.63
CA ASN A 256 5.24 2.78 6.88
C ASN A 256 5.43 2.41 8.36
N ILE A 257 6.26 3.15 9.06
CA ILE A 257 6.61 2.93 10.48
C ILE A 257 6.52 4.25 11.24
N SER A 258 6.57 4.19 12.58
CA SER A 258 6.68 5.41 13.38
C SER A 258 7.99 6.15 13.07
N MET A 259 7.87 7.41 12.68
CA MET A 259 9.03 8.30 12.47
C MET A 259 9.41 9.12 13.71
N ILE A 260 8.71 8.94 14.83
CA ILE A 260 9.04 9.60 16.10
C ILE A 260 10.48 9.30 16.56
N PRO A 261 11.01 8.08 16.45
CA PRO A 261 12.42 7.82 16.81
C PRO A 261 13.44 8.60 15.97
N ALA A 262 13.12 8.89 14.70
CA ALA A 262 14.00 9.64 13.79
C ALA A 262 13.83 11.15 13.90
N ALA A 263 12.63 11.61 14.30
CA ALA A 263 12.28 13.03 14.39
C ALA A 263 11.41 13.31 15.63
N PRO A 264 11.95 13.13 16.85
CA PRO A 264 11.17 13.16 18.10
C PRO A 264 10.51 14.51 18.40
N ASN A 265 11.03 15.61 17.85
CA ASN A 265 10.52 16.96 18.07
C ASN A 265 9.66 17.50 16.92
N THR A 266 9.48 16.71 15.84
CA THR A 266 8.76 17.18 14.63
C THR A 266 7.81 16.16 14.05
N ALA A 267 8.03 14.84 14.22
CA ALA A 267 7.12 13.82 13.72
C ALA A 267 5.84 13.77 14.56
N LEU A 268 4.69 13.90 13.90
CA LEU A 268 3.36 13.91 14.52
C LEU A 268 2.78 12.50 14.65
N THR A 269 2.86 11.71 13.58
CA THR A 269 2.41 10.33 13.41
C THR A 269 2.90 9.82 12.04
N SER A 270 2.56 8.58 11.68
CA SER A 270 2.78 8.03 10.33
C SER A 270 1.56 7.23 9.87
N ALA A 271 1.22 7.28 8.58
CA ALA A 271 0.28 6.33 8.00
C ALA A 271 0.97 4.98 7.78
N ALA A 272 0.30 3.88 8.07
CA ALA A 272 0.91 2.55 7.98
C ALA A 272 -0.11 1.47 7.56
N ILE A 273 0.42 0.44 6.90
CA ILE A 273 -0.31 -0.80 6.60
C ILE A 273 0.02 -1.83 7.69
N ASN A 274 -0.99 -2.54 8.16
CA ASN A 274 -0.84 -3.73 8.98
C ASN A 274 -0.70 -4.95 8.05
N TRP A 275 0.50 -5.19 7.57
CA TRP A 275 0.79 -6.30 6.67
C TRP A 275 0.50 -7.68 7.28
N ALA A 276 0.46 -7.80 8.61
CA ALA A 276 0.07 -9.04 9.28
C ALA A 276 -1.33 -9.51 8.86
N SER A 277 -2.25 -8.61 8.50
CA SER A 277 -3.59 -8.95 8.02
C SER A 277 -3.53 -9.80 6.76
N TYR A 278 -2.74 -9.40 5.75
CA TYR A 278 -2.60 -10.20 4.53
C TYR A 278 -1.78 -11.46 4.75
N PHE A 279 -0.62 -11.36 5.39
CA PHE A 279 0.23 -12.54 5.63
C PHE A 279 -0.53 -13.64 6.39
N LYS A 280 -1.31 -13.26 7.41
CA LYS A 280 -2.14 -14.21 8.14
C LYS A 280 -3.20 -14.85 7.24
N PHE A 281 -3.90 -14.05 6.42
CA PHE A 281 -4.89 -14.53 5.47
C PHE A 281 -4.27 -15.54 4.49
N ALA A 282 -3.17 -15.19 3.83
CA ALA A 282 -2.50 -16.06 2.87
C ALA A 282 -1.98 -17.35 3.53
N LEU A 283 -1.28 -17.23 4.66
CA LEU A 283 -0.73 -18.38 5.38
C LEU A 283 -1.81 -19.32 5.90
N GLN A 284 -2.96 -18.82 6.38
CA GLN A 284 -4.08 -19.67 6.79
C GLN A 284 -4.61 -20.52 5.63
N ASN A 285 -4.75 -19.93 4.43
CA ASN A 285 -5.19 -20.66 3.24
C ASN A 285 -4.16 -21.69 2.80
N VAL A 286 -2.88 -21.35 2.78
CA VAL A 286 -1.78 -22.29 2.43
C VAL A 286 -1.75 -23.46 3.41
N LEU A 287 -1.83 -23.21 4.72
CA LEU A 287 -1.87 -24.27 5.73
C LEU A 287 -3.08 -25.19 5.56
N ALA A 288 -4.23 -24.65 5.16
CA ALA A 288 -5.46 -25.43 4.91
C ALA A 288 -5.49 -26.11 3.53
N GLY A 289 -4.51 -25.86 2.66
CA GLY A 289 -4.54 -26.32 1.26
C GLY A 289 -5.68 -25.70 0.44
N GLU A 290 -6.17 -24.53 0.86
CA GLU A 290 -7.29 -23.84 0.23
C GLU A 290 -6.82 -22.81 -0.79
N LYS A 291 -7.52 -22.70 -1.93
CA LYS A 291 -7.30 -21.63 -2.89
C LYS A 291 -7.89 -20.33 -2.37
N PHE A 292 -7.25 -19.22 -2.67
CA PHE A 292 -7.70 -17.90 -2.25
C PHE A 292 -7.70 -16.91 -3.43
N ALA A 293 -8.27 -15.73 -3.20
CA ALA A 293 -8.47 -14.73 -4.25
C ALA A 293 -7.13 -14.29 -4.87
N SER A 294 -7.15 -14.07 -6.19
CA SER A 294 -5.98 -13.53 -6.92
C SER A 294 -5.67 -12.08 -6.58
N ASP A 295 -6.59 -11.37 -5.92
CA ASP A 295 -6.39 -9.98 -5.51
C ASP A 295 -7.03 -9.74 -4.14
N TRP A 296 -6.33 -9.00 -3.26
CA TRP A 296 -6.77 -8.75 -1.90
C TRP A 296 -6.55 -7.30 -1.50
N CYS A 297 -7.62 -6.66 -0.99
CA CYS A 297 -7.57 -5.35 -0.38
C CYS A 297 -8.46 -5.32 0.85
N GLN A 298 -7.95 -4.77 1.95
CA GLN A 298 -8.69 -4.46 3.17
C GLN A 298 -8.28 -3.08 3.71
N GLY A 299 -9.13 -2.46 4.52
CA GLY A 299 -8.96 -1.11 5.04
C GLY A 299 -9.10 -1.01 6.56
N TYR A 300 -9.54 0.15 7.04
CA TYR A 300 -9.78 0.40 8.47
C TYR A 300 -10.80 -0.54 9.10
N VAL A 301 -11.83 -0.95 8.35
CA VAL A 301 -12.87 -1.87 8.84
C VAL A 301 -12.26 -3.18 9.33
N ASP A 302 -11.26 -3.66 8.62
CA ASP A 302 -10.60 -4.95 8.85
C ASP A 302 -9.31 -4.82 9.67
N GLY A 303 -8.92 -3.59 10.03
CA GLY A 303 -7.68 -3.31 10.75
C GLY A 303 -6.42 -3.49 9.90
N ALA A 304 -6.55 -3.43 8.55
CA ALA A 304 -5.43 -3.56 7.63
C ALA A 304 -4.63 -2.26 7.45
N VAL A 305 -5.18 -1.13 7.85
CA VAL A 305 -4.50 0.17 7.83
C VAL A 305 -4.71 0.91 9.15
N TYR A 306 -3.77 1.77 9.51
CA TYR A 306 -3.81 2.55 10.74
C TYR A 306 -2.88 3.76 10.65
N ILE A 307 -2.97 4.69 11.59
CA ILE A 307 -1.89 5.64 11.87
C ILE A 307 -1.12 5.15 13.09
N THR A 308 0.20 5.38 13.11
CA THR A 308 1.03 5.06 14.27
C THR A 308 0.63 5.95 15.46
N GLU A 309 1.26 5.76 16.61
CA GLU A 309 1.02 6.58 17.79
C GLU A 309 1.12 8.08 17.47
N LEU A 310 0.23 8.85 18.08
CA LEU A 310 0.33 10.31 18.05
C LEU A 310 1.46 10.78 18.97
N ASN A 311 2.29 11.70 18.50
CA ASN A 311 3.24 12.39 19.36
C ASN A 311 2.49 13.43 20.20
N GLU A 312 1.95 13.01 21.36
CA GLU A 312 1.04 13.81 22.19
C GLU A 312 1.61 15.18 22.60
N GLY A 313 2.94 15.32 22.66
CA GLY A 313 3.59 16.59 22.95
C GLY A 313 3.62 17.59 21.79
N LEU A 314 3.30 17.13 20.57
CA LEU A 314 3.45 17.91 19.34
C LEU A 314 2.15 18.09 18.56
N VAL A 315 1.21 17.13 18.63
CA VAL A 315 -0.08 17.23 17.93
C VAL A 315 -0.94 18.33 18.55
N ALA A 316 -1.78 18.95 17.75
CA ALA A 316 -2.70 19.99 18.21
C ALA A 316 -3.72 19.45 19.23
N GLU A 317 -4.22 20.29 20.11
CA GLU A 317 -5.24 19.92 21.08
C GLU A 317 -6.50 19.35 20.36
N GLY A 318 -7.05 18.26 20.88
CA GLY A 318 -8.23 17.59 20.32
C GLY A 318 -7.94 16.64 19.15
N THR A 319 -6.68 16.50 18.71
CA THR A 319 -6.32 15.63 17.56
C THR A 319 -6.76 14.18 17.77
N ALA A 320 -6.52 13.58 18.94
CA ALA A 320 -6.92 12.20 19.20
C ALA A 320 -8.45 11.97 19.05
N ALA A 321 -9.25 12.91 19.54
CA ALA A 321 -10.71 12.85 19.40
C ALA A 321 -11.16 12.99 17.94
N LYS A 322 -10.52 13.88 17.17
CA LYS A 322 -10.81 14.08 15.75
C LYS A 322 -10.39 12.85 14.92
N VAL A 323 -9.24 12.26 15.21
CA VAL A 323 -8.79 11.00 14.59
C VAL A 323 -9.84 9.90 14.80
N ALA A 324 -10.26 9.66 16.04
CA ALA A 324 -11.27 8.64 16.35
C ALA A 324 -12.61 8.88 15.63
N GLU A 325 -13.06 10.16 15.52
CA GLU A 325 -14.27 10.54 14.77
C GLU A 325 -14.13 10.16 13.27
N ILE A 326 -12.99 10.47 12.67
CA ILE A 326 -12.75 10.22 11.23
C ILE A 326 -12.62 8.71 10.95
N GLU A 327 -11.87 8.00 11.79
CA GLU A 327 -11.74 6.54 11.66
C GLU A 327 -13.10 5.84 11.74
N GLU A 328 -13.95 6.26 12.69
CA GLU A 328 -15.30 5.71 12.82
C GLU A 328 -16.16 6.05 11.59
N ALA A 329 -16.05 7.27 11.05
CA ALA A 329 -16.76 7.67 9.85
C ALA A 329 -16.34 6.89 8.60
N ILE A 330 -15.05 6.54 8.48
CA ILE A 330 -14.54 5.65 7.43
C ILE A 330 -15.10 4.23 7.65
N LYS A 331 -14.96 3.66 8.86
CA LYS A 331 -15.41 2.31 9.20
C LYS A 331 -16.89 2.07 8.99
N ASN A 332 -17.72 3.07 9.22
CA ASN A 332 -19.18 2.95 9.03
C ASN A 332 -19.65 3.41 7.64
N GLY A 333 -18.73 3.77 6.73
CA GLY A 333 -19.02 4.15 5.35
C GLY A 333 -19.70 5.52 5.18
N THR A 334 -19.69 6.39 6.21
CA THR A 334 -20.24 7.75 6.11
C THR A 334 -19.23 8.76 5.56
N LEU A 335 -17.95 8.41 5.51
CA LEU A 335 -16.89 9.18 4.89
C LEU A 335 -16.23 8.35 3.80
N HIS A 336 -16.25 8.87 2.57
CA HIS A 336 -15.48 8.38 1.45
C HIS A 336 -14.33 9.35 1.18
N VAL A 337 -13.09 8.86 1.24
CA VAL A 337 -11.87 9.68 1.12
C VAL A 337 -11.87 10.55 -0.13
N PHE A 338 -12.21 9.97 -1.27
CA PHE A 338 -12.24 10.66 -2.56
C PHE A 338 -13.67 11.08 -2.98
N ASN A 339 -14.42 11.70 -2.05
CA ASN A 339 -15.73 12.26 -2.37
C ASN A 339 -15.58 13.41 -3.38
N THR A 340 -16.20 13.28 -4.56
CA THR A 340 -16.04 14.23 -5.67
C THR A 340 -16.58 15.63 -5.37
N ALA A 341 -17.39 15.80 -4.31
CA ALA A 341 -17.81 17.11 -3.83
C ALA A 341 -16.71 17.88 -3.06
N THR A 342 -15.60 17.21 -2.69
CA THR A 342 -14.52 17.80 -1.87
C THR A 342 -13.33 18.29 -2.67
N PHE A 343 -13.27 17.99 -3.96
CA PHE A 343 -12.17 18.40 -4.86
C PHE A 343 -12.69 18.74 -6.26
N THR A 344 -11.85 19.41 -7.03
CA THR A 344 -12.09 19.71 -8.44
C THR A 344 -10.84 19.35 -9.26
N VAL A 345 -11.04 19.14 -10.56
CA VAL A 345 -9.96 18.98 -11.56
C VAL A 345 -10.12 20.08 -12.57
N LYS A 346 -9.14 20.98 -12.67
CA LYS A 346 -9.19 22.18 -13.55
C LYS A 346 -10.45 23.05 -13.33
N GLY A 347 -10.87 23.16 -12.06
CA GLY A 347 -12.03 23.94 -11.64
C GLY A 347 -13.39 23.23 -11.79
N GLU A 348 -13.43 22.01 -12.31
CA GLU A 348 -14.66 21.27 -12.57
C GLU A 348 -14.82 20.09 -11.60
N THR A 349 -16.05 19.80 -11.20
CA THR A 349 -16.39 18.60 -10.43
C THR A 349 -16.31 17.37 -11.34
N VAL A 350 -15.64 16.33 -10.87
CA VAL A 350 -15.50 15.06 -11.62
C VAL A 350 -16.76 14.22 -11.41
N THR A 351 -17.40 13.79 -12.48
CA THR A 351 -18.62 12.96 -12.45
C THR A 351 -18.45 11.59 -13.07
N THR A 352 -17.40 11.39 -13.87
CA THR A 352 -17.01 10.12 -14.48
C THR A 352 -15.49 10.05 -14.55
N CYS A 353 -14.93 8.86 -14.38
CA CYS A 353 -13.50 8.63 -14.52
C CYS A 353 -13.27 7.15 -14.84
N THR A 354 -12.61 6.88 -15.97
CA THR A 354 -12.14 5.51 -16.24
C THR A 354 -11.06 5.13 -15.23
N ALA A 355 -11.12 3.93 -14.66
CA ALA A 355 -10.33 3.57 -13.50
C ALA A 355 -8.85 3.40 -13.84
N TYR A 356 -8.52 2.50 -14.77
CA TYR A 356 -7.12 2.21 -15.07
C TYR A 356 -6.93 1.68 -16.50
N ASP A 357 -5.70 1.68 -16.95
CA ASP A 357 -5.21 1.21 -18.24
C ASP A 357 -4.97 -0.31 -18.17
N THR A 358 -5.46 -1.09 -19.14
CA THR A 358 -5.28 -2.54 -19.21
C THR A 358 -4.34 -2.99 -20.31
N ASP A 359 -3.99 -2.12 -21.26
CA ASP A 359 -3.14 -2.47 -22.40
C ASP A 359 -1.76 -1.78 -22.40
N GLY A 360 -1.52 -0.90 -21.43
CA GLY A 360 -0.21 -0.27 -21.19
C GLY A 360 0.07 0.93 -22.09
N ASP A 361 -0.96 1.52 -22.71
CA ASP A 361 -0.81 2.71 -23.55
C ASP A 361 -0.88 4.03 -22.74
N TYR A 362 -1.01 3.92 -21.41
CA TYR A 362 -1.18 5.03 -20.44
C TYR A 362 -2.49 5.82 -20.60
N VAL A 363 -3.48 5.26 -21.29
CA VAL A 363 -4.83 5.82 -21.39
C VAL A 363 -5.79 4.87 -20.67
N PRO A 364 -6.40 5.26 -19.52
CA PRO A 364 -7.32 4.37 -18.83
C PRO A 364 -8.49 3.92 -19.72
N ASP A 365 -8.72 2.62 -19.81
CA ASP A 365 -9.69 1.97 -20.69
C ASP A 365 -10.67 1.04 -19.97
N PHE A 366 -10.46 0.75 -18.67
CA PHE A 366 -11.24 -0.20 -17.90
C PHE A 366 -11.89 0.40 -16.66
N GLY A 367 -13.17 0.09 -16.49
CA GLY A 367 -13.97 0.36 -15.30
C GLY A 367 -14.37 1.82 -15.12
N GLU A 368 -15.53 2.07 -14.51
CA GLU A 368 -15.92 3.38 -14.03
C GLU A 368 -15.53 3.52 -12.55
N ALA A 369 -14.67 4.49 -12.25
CA ALA A 369 -14.17 4.71 -10.91
C ALA A 369 -15.10 5.57 -10.04
N ILE A 370 -15.96 6.41 -10.64
CA ILE A 370 -16.88 7.26 -9.89
C ILE A 370 -18.18 6.51 -9.62
N VAL A 371 -18.42 6.18 -8.37
CA VAL A 371 -19.62 5.47 -7.90
C VAL A 371 -20.26 6.28 -6.78
N ASP A 372 -21.55 6.55 -6.88
CA ASP A 372 -22.35 7.26 -5.84
C ASP A 372 -21.70 8.58 -5.36
N GLY A 373 -20.97 9.28 -6.25
CA GLY A 373 -20.37 10.58 -5.97
C GLY A 373 -19.00 10.53 -5.28
N TYR A 374 -18.33 9.39 -5.30
CA TYR A 374 -16.94 9.26 -4.86
C TYR A 374 -16.13 8.40 -5.83
N PHE A 375 -14.83 8.60 -5.87
CA PHE A 375 -13.92 7.73 -6.58
C PHE A 375 -13.68 6.48 -5.73
N ALA A 376 -14.13 5.34 -6.25
CA ALA A 376 -14.11 4.04 -5.56
C ALA A 376 -12.73 3.38 -5.66
N GLU A 377 -11.74 3.93 -4.96
CA GLU A 377 -10.36 3.44 -4.92
C GLU A 377 -10.29 2.01 -4.40
N SER A 378 -9.40 1.21 -4.97
CA SER A 378 -9.11 -0.18 -4.58
C SER A 378 -10.32 -1.15 -4.62
N VAL A 379 -11.39 -0.80 -5.36
CA VAL A 379 -12.56 -1.68 -5.52
C VAL A 379 -12.40 -2.63 -6.71
N LEU A 380 -11.79 -2.17 -7.80
CA LEU A 380 -11.59 -2.95 -9.03
C LEU A 380 -10.29 -3.76 -9.02
N ARG A 381 -9.30 -3.33 -8.26
CA ARG A 381 -8.04 -4.02 -7.98
C ARG A 381 -7.46 -3.51 -6.66
N SER A 382 -6.60 -4.29 -6.01
CA SER A 382 -5.98 -3.91 -4.72
C SER A 382 -5.03 -2.72 -4.84
N ALA A 383 -4.17 -2.73 -5.85
CA ALA A 383 -3.27 -1.61 -6.11
C ALA A 383 -4.06 -0.33 -6.45
N PRO A 384 -3.76 0.79 -5.80
CA PRO A 384 -4.45 2.05 -6.05
C PRO A 384 -4.38 2.50 -7.52
N TYR A 385 -5.46 3.13 -7.98
CA TYR A 385 -5.59 3.62 -9.36
C TYR A 385 -6.12 5.06 -9.44
N PHE A 386 -6.09 5.83 -8.34
CA PHE A 386 -6.46 7.23 -8.37
C PHE A 386 -5.44 8.05 -9.17
N GLY A 387 -5.77 8.34 -10.43
CA GLY A 387 -4.88 9.03 -11.38
C GLY A 387 -5.16 10.53 -11.57
N LEU A 388 -6.14 11.12 -10.88
CA LEU A 388 -6.57 12.50 -11.11
C LEU A 388 -5.60 13.53 -10.51
N ASP A 389 -5.29 14.58 -11.28
CA ASP A 389 -4.56 15.76 -10.79
C ASP A 389 -5.57 16.77 -10.26
N ILE A 390 -5.80 16.80 -8.96
CA ILE A 390 -6.78 17.68 -8.33
C ILE A 390 -6.23 19.08 -8.08
N ASP A 391 -7.12 20.06 -8.05
CA ASP A 391 -6.75 21.45 -7.79
C ASP A 391 -6.21 21.63 -6.36
N GLY A 392 -5.16 22.47 -6.24
CA GLY A 392 -4.49 22.79 -4.98
C GLY A 392 -3.26 21.92 -4.67
N ILE A 393 -2.95 20.96 -5.52
CA ILE A 393 -1.70 20.19 -5.51
C ILE A 393 -0.85 20.63 -6.72
N THR A 394 0.43 20.91 -6.50
CA THR A 394 1.37 21.33 -7.56
C THR A 394 2.61 20.44 -7.52
N MET A 395 3.03 19.96 -8.68
CA MET A 395 4.31 19.25 -8.82
C MET A 395 5.44 20.28 -8.95
N VAL A 396 6.55 20.06 -8.22
CA VAL A 396 7.75 20.92 -8.27
C VAL A 396 8.96 20.09 -8.69
N GLU A 397 9.89 20.74 -9.43
CA GLU A 397 11.12 20.11 -9.94
C GLU A 397 12.17 19.87 -8.85
#